data_ca6b5da8cc1b69b798009e1fdc16afa0
#
_entry.id   ca6b5da8cc1b69b798009e1fdc16afa0
#
_cell.length_a   1.000
_cell.length_b   1.000
_cell.length_c   1.000
_cell.angle_alpha   90.00
_cell.angle_beta   90.00
_cell.angle_gamma   90.00
#
_symmetry.space_group_name_H-M   'P 1'
#
loop_
_entity.id
_entity.type
_entity.pdbx_description
1 polymer ?
#
loop_
_entity_poly.entity_id
_entity_poly.type
_entity_poly.pdbx_seq_one_letter_code
_entity_poly.pdbx_strand_id
1 'polypeptide(L)'
;MSALQENGKSETMSNEKEFIPVRIAVLTVSDTRKIEDDKSGKTLVDRIEGAGHIVADRKILRDEREQIADQLRAWCADKDVDVVISTGGTGLTGRDVTVEAHRDVYEKEMDAFSTLFTMISFPKVGMSAVQSRACGGVANGTYLFALPGSPGACKDAWDEILSVQLDYRHGPCNFVEIFPRLEEHKRRK
;
A
#
# COMPACT_ATOMS: atom_id res chain seq x y z
N MET A 1 59.97 -31.22 -5.82
CA MET A 1 59.00 -30.76 -6.86
C MET A 1 57.68 -30.56 -6.18
N SER A 2 57.39 -29.35 -5.78
CA SER A 2 56.16 -28.99 -5.03
C SER A 2 55.26 -28.21 -5.99
N ALA A 3 54.06 -28.73 -6.22
CA ALA A 3 53.04 -28.06 -7.04
C ALA A 3 52.24 -27.12 -6.14
N LEU A 4 52.27 -25.86 -6.42
CA LEU A 4 51.48 -24.80 -5.83
C LEU A 4 50.02 -24.96 -6.31
N GLN A 5 49.11 -25.21 -5.39
CA GLN A 5 47.66 -25.10 -5.63
C GLN A 5 47.28 -23.61 -5.45
N GLU A 6 46.96 -22.94 -6.55
CA GLU A 6 46.29 -21.66 -6.53
C GLU A 6 44.82 -21.85 -6.14
N ASN A 7 44.46 -21.37 -4.96
CA ASN A 7 43.10 -21.25 -4.51
C ASN A 7 42.43 -20.04 -5.20
N GLY A 8 41.73 -20.28 -6.29
CA GLY A 8 40.81 -19.32 -6.88
C GLY A 8 39.65 -19.05 -5.93
N LYS A 9 39.70 -17.95 -5.17
CA LYS A 9 38.54 -17.42 -4.49
C LYS A 9 37.59 -16.89 -5.57
N SER A 10 36.50 -17.64 -5.83
CA SER A 10 35.33 -17.14 -6.52
C SER A 10 34.70 -16.06 -5.63
N GLU A 11 34.91 -14.79 -5.97
CA GLU A 11 34.12 -13.69 -5.44
C GLU A 11 32.71 -13.85 -5.98
N THR A 12 31.82 -14.44 -5.19
CA THR A 12 30.38 -14.33 -5.39
C THR A 12 30.00 -12.86 -5.13
N MET A 13 29.96 -12.07 -6.19
CA MET A 13 29.29 -10.77 -6.15
C MET A 13 27.84 -11.03 -5.76
N SER A 14 27.50 -10.76 -4.51
CA SER A 14 26.10 -10.69 -4.07
C SER A 14 25.46 -9.54 -4.87
N ASN A 15 24.59 -9.89 -5.78
CA ASN A 15 23.80 -8.92 -6.54
C ASN A 15 22.73 -8.38 -5.58
N GLU A 16 23.14 -7.49 -4.64
CA GLU A 16 22.21 -6.85 -3.72
C GLU A 16 21.29 -5.96 -4.55
N LYS A 17 19.98 -6.26 -4.52
CA LYS A 17 18.96 -5.46 -5.18
C LYS A 17 19.01 -4.03 -4.60
N GLU A 18 18.99 -3.03 -5.46
CA GLU A 18 18.90 -1.63 -5.03
C GLU A 18 17.48 -1.28 -4.57
N PHE A 19 17.38 -0.37 -3.60
CA PHE A 19 16.10 0.19 -3.19
C PHE A 19 15.51 1.05 -4.30
N ILE A 20 14.24 0.83 -4.63
CA ILE A 20 13.50 1.62 -5.62
C ILE A 20 12.42 2.41 -4.88
N PRO A 21 12.52 3.75 -4.82
CA PRO A 21 11.47 4.59 -4.23
C PRO A 21 10.16 4.43 -4.98
N VAL A 22 9.05 4.31 -4.25
CA VAL A 22 7.69 4.24 -4.78
C VAL A 22 6.98 5.56 -4.48
N ARG A 23 6.18 6.06 -5.41
CA ARG A 23 5.41 7.31 -5.28
C ARG A 23 4.03 6.99 -4.77
N ILE A 24 3.72 7.46 -3.57
CA ILE A 24 2.54 7.05 -2.81
C ILE A 24 1.64 8.25 -2.53
N ALA A 25 0.39 8.19 -2.96
CA ALA A 25 -0.64 9.15 -2.57
C ALA A 25 -1.37 8.68 -1.30
N VAL A 26 -1.66 9.61 -0.39
CA VAL A 26 -2.37 9.35 0.86
C VAL A 26 -3.72 10.04 0.85
N LEU A 27 -4.79 9.26 1.03
CA LEU A 27 -6.16 9.76 1.17
C LEU A 27 -6.65 9.53 2.60
N THR A 28 -7.06 10.59 3.29
CA THR A 28 -7.83 10.48 4.52
C THR A 28 -9.29 10.71 4.22
N VAL A 29 -10.14 9.77 4.59
CA VAL A 29 -11.59 9.86 4.44
C VAL A 29 -12.22 10.20 5.77
N SER A 30 -12.85 11.36 5.88
CA SER A 30 -13.48 11.84 7.11
C SER A 30 -14.39 13.04 6.87
N ASP A 31 -15.58 13.02 7.45
CA ASP A 31 -16.52 14.16 7.44
C ASP A 31 -16.04 15.35 8.30
N THR A 32 -15.14 15.13 9.24
CA THR A 32 -14.84 16.11 10.30
C THR A 32 -13.37 16.54 10.41
N ARG A 33 -12.44 15.72 9.91
CA ARG A 33 -10.99 15.99 10.08
C ARG A 33 -10.49 17.05 9.11
N LYS A 34 -9.50 17.81 9.60
CA LYS A 34 -8.65 18.69 8.79
C LYS A 34 -7.22 18.15 8.78
N ILE A 35 -6.37 18.71 7.91
CA ILE A 35 -4.96 18.28 7.79
C ILE A 35 -4.23 18.33 9.13
N GLU A 36 -4.50 19.36 9.96
CA GLU A 36 -3.85 19.58 11.25
C GLU A 36 -4.23 18.50 12.27
N ASP A 37 -5.44 17.94 12.16
CA ASP A 37 -5.99 16.94 13.10
C ASP A 37 -5.86 15.50 12.60
N ASP A 38 -5.36 15.32 11.37
CA ASP A 38 -5.29 14.03 10.70
C ASP A 38 -4.09 13.22 11.16
N LYS A 39 -4.23 12.57 12.33
CA LYS A 39 -3.19 11.71 12.91
C LYS A 39 -2.94 10.45 12.06
N SER A 40 -3.97 9.85 11.47
CA SER A 40 -3.82 8.62 10.67
C SER A 40 -3.09 8.88 9.35
N GLY A 41 -3.48 9.92 8.60
CA GLY A 41 -2.78 10.31 7.38
C GLY A 41 -1.35 10.75 7.67
N LYS A 42 -1.12 11.53 8.77
CA LYS A 42 0.24 11.88 9.19
C LYS A 42 1.09 10.64 9.52
N THR A 43 0.51 9.65 10.19
CA THR A 43 1.20 8.39 10.49
C THR A 43 1.68 7.68 9.22
N LEU A 44 0.86 7.67 8.17
CA LEU A 44 1.25 7.10 6.87
C LEU A 44 2.35 7.91 6.21
N VAL A 45 2.20 9.25 6.14
CA VAL A 45 3.21 10.15 5.56
C VAL A 45 4.57 9.95 6.23
N ASP A 46 4.62 10.03 7.57
CA ASP A 46 5.87 9.86 8.33
C ASP A 46 6.56 8.51 8.04
N ARG A 47 5.78 7.46 7.80
CA ARG A 47 6.29 6.12 7.50
C ARG A 47 6.76 5.96 6.07
N ILE A 48 6.02 6.52 5.14
CA ILE A 48 6.38 6.53 3.71
C ILE A 48 7.72 7.22 3.53
N GLU A 49 7.86 8.43 4.08
CA GLU A 49 9.10 9.22 4.00
C GLU A 49 10.25 8.56 4.77
N GLY A 50 9.96 8.05 5.99
CA GLY A 50 10.95 7.35 6.81
C GLY A 50 11.50 6.08 6.19
N ALA A 51 10.74 5.43 5.30
CA ALA A 51 11.18 4.26 4.52
C ALA A 51 11.92 4.66 3.22
N GLY A 52 12.01 5.94 2.89
CA GLY A 52 12.68 6.43 1.68
C GLY A 52 11.78 6.45 0.44
N HIS A 53 10.48 6.26 0.59
CA HIS A 53 9.51 6.45 -0.48
C HIS A 53 9.09 7.92 -0.61
N ILE A 54 8.35 8.23 -1.66
CA ILE A 54 7.95 9.60 -2.00
C ILE A 54 6.44 9.76 -1.75
N VAL A 55 6.04 10.75 -0.96
CA VAL A 55 4.64 11.16 -0.86
C VAL A 55 4.29 11.98 -2.10
N ALA A 56 3.56 11.36 -3.04
CA ALA A 56 3.18 11.99 -4.31
C ALA A 56 2.08 13.03 -4.13
N ASP A 57 1.07 12.74 -3.29
CA ASP A 57 -0.03 13.66 -2.96
C ASP A 57 -0.62 13.29 -1.60
N ARG A 58 -1.30 14.24 -0.95
CA ARG A 58 -2.05 14.02 0.27
C ARG A 58 -3.34 14.81 0.28
N LYS A 59 -4.49 14.11 0.41
CA LYS A 59 -5.82 14.73 0.44
C LYS A 59 -6.66 14.22 1.59
N ILE A 60 -7.63 15.04 1.95
CA ILE A 60 -8.76 14.65 2.81
C ILE A 60 -10.03 14.82 2.00
N LEU A 61 -10.87 13.80 1.97
CA LEU A 61 -12.21 13.85 1.38
C LEU A 61 -13.25 13.46 2.42
N ARG A 62 -14.48 13.87 2.19
CA ARG A 62 -15.62 13.41 2.98
C ARG A 62 -15.97 11.96 2.64
N ASP A 63 -16.75 11.33 3.50
CA ASP A 63 -17.29 9.99 3.31
C ASP A 63 -18.39 9.97 2.22
N GLU A 64 -17.98 10.32 0.97
CA GLU A 64 -18.82 10.34 -0.23
C GLU A 64 -18.24 9.41 -1.28
N ARG A 65 -18.93 8.27 -1.53
CA ARG A 65 -18.44 7.15 -2.36
C ARG A 65 -17.95 7.58 -3.73
N GLU A 66 -18.74 8.39 -4.45
CA GLU A 66 -18.37 8.83 -5.80
C GLU A 66 -17.16 9.76 -5.80
N GLN A 67 -17.06 10.71 -4.86
CA GLN A 67 -15.92 11.60 -4.76
C GLN A 67 -14.63 10.84 -4.44
N ILE A 68 -14.70 9.83 -3.58
CA ILE A 68 -13.56 8.96 -3.26
C ILE A 68 -13.17 8.18 -4.52
N ALA A 69 -14.12 7.52 -5.19
CA ALA A 69 -13.85 6.74 -6.39
C ALA A 69 -13.25 7.59 -7.52
N ASP A 70 -13.75 8.81 -7.71
CA ASP A 70 -13.23 9.73 -8.73
C ASP A 70 -11.82 10.18 -8.42
N GLN A 71 -11.49 10.45 -7.14
CA GLN A 71 -10.12 10.76 -6.75
C GLN A 71 -9.18 9.57 -6.95
N LEU A 72 -9.63 8.37 -6.62
CA LEU A 72 -8.85 7.14 -6.86
C LEU A 72 -8.58 6.95 -8.36
N ARG A 73 -9.60 7.13 -9.22
CA ARG A 73 -9.43 7.07 -10.68
C ARG A 73 -8.46 8.12 -11.20
N ALA A 74 -8.54 9.35 -10.66
CA ALA A 74 -7.64 10.43 -11.05
C ALA A 74 -6.17 10.07 -10.72
N TRP A 75 -5.89 9.52 -9.55
CA TRP A 75 -4.55 9.06 -9.20
C TRP A 75 -4.10 7.81 -9.99
N CYS A 76 -5.02 6.89 -10.32
CA CYS A 76 -4.69 5.78 -11.22
C CYS A 76 -4.35 6.22 -12.65
N ALA A 77 -4.80 7.41 -13.08
CA ALA A 77 -4.45 7.99 -14.36
C ALA A 77 -3.17 8.84 -14.32
N ASP A 78 -2.69 9.18 -13.12
CA ASP A 78 -1.49 9.97 -12.91
C ASP A 78 -0.25 9.07 -12.93
N LYS A 79 0.69 9.36 -13.83
CA LYS A 79 1.94 8.61 -13.97
C LYS A 79 2.91 8.82 -12.80
N ASP A 80 2.65 9.83 -11.98
CA ASP A 80 3.46 10.13 -10.79
C ASP A 80 2.89 9.51 -9.51
N VAL A 81 1.91 8.60 -9.63
CA VAL A 81 1.33 7.83 -8.51
C VAL A 81 1.41 6.34 -8.80
N ASP A 82 2.22 5.63 -8.03
CA ASP A 82 2.39 4.17 -8.12
C ASP A 82 1.44 3.42 -7.17
N VAL A 83 1.17 4.03 -6.01
CA VAL A 83 0.36 3.44 -4.94
C VAL A 83 -0.55 4.49 -4.32
N VAL A 84 -1.76 4.10 -3.94
CA VAL A 84 -2.67 4.91 -3.13
C VAL A 84 -2.96 4.19 -1.82
N ILE A 85 -2.84 4.88 -0.70
CA ILE A 85 -3.22 4.38 0.61
C ILE A 85 -4.29 5.29 1.21
N SER A 86 -5.51 4.76 1.32
CA SER A 86 -6.63 5.45 1.97
C SER A 86 -6.76 5.03 3.43
N THR A 87 -7.17 5.93 4.31
CA THR A 87 -7.46 5.65 5.71
C THR A 87 -8.74 6.36 6.17
N GLY A 88 -9.59 5.65 6.89
CA GLY A 88 -10.90 6.13 7.35
C GLY A 88 -12.06 5.68 6.48
N GLY A 89 -13.29 5.79 6.99
CA GLY A 89 -14.52 5.43 6.30
C GLY A 89 -14.63 3.95 5.92
N THR A 90 -13.95 3.05 6.64
CA THR A 90 -13.96 1.61 6.33
C THR A 90 -14.82 0.77 7.29
N GLY A 91 -15.48 1.39 8.27
CA GLY A 91 -16.32 0.71 9.25
C GLY A 91 -17.62 0.15 8.67
N LEU A 92 -18.60 -0.12 9.53
CA LEU A 92 -19.86 -0.77 9.18
C LEU A 92 -21.05 0.18 9.21
N THR A 93 -20.83 1.47 9.49
CA THR A 93 -21.93 2.44 9.52
C THR A 93 -22.35 2.85 8.10
N GLY A 94 -23.52 3.46 7.97
CA GLY A 94 -24.02 3.91 6.66
C GLY A 94 -23.18 5.02 6.00
N ARG A 95 -22.28 5.66 6.77
CA ARG A 95 -21.33 6.66 6.24
C ARG A 95 -20.00 6.05 5.83
N ASP A 96 -19.68 4.85 6.26
CA ASP A 96 -18.43 4.16 5.92
C ASP A 96 -18.53 3.57 4.50
N VAL A 97 -17.98 4.26 3.51
CA VAL A 97 -18.10 3.92 2.08
C VAL A 97 -16.76 3.75 1.37
N THR A 98 -15.65 3.85 2.09
CA THR A 98 -14.31 3.80 1.48
C THR A 98 -14.02 2.46 0.81
N VAL A 99 -14.39 1.34 1.43
CA VAL A 99 -14.19 0.00 0.85
C VAL A 99 -14.99 -0.16 -0.43
N GLU A 100 -16.24 0.30 -0.43
CA GLU A 100 -17.12 0.27 -1.60
C GLU A 100 -16.58 1.14 -2.73
N ALA A 101 -16.10 2.35 -2.42
CA ALA A 101 -15.50 3.25 -3.41
C ALA A 101 -14.22 2.65 -4.04
N HIS A 102 -13.39 1.98 -3.24
CA HIS A 102 -12.22 1.26 -3.75
C HIS A 102 -12.62 0.13 -4.70
N ARG A 103 -13.64 -0.67 -4.34
CA ARG A 103 -14.15 -1.78 -5.17
C ARG A 103 -14.76 -1.30 -6.50
N ASP A 104 -15.31 -0.09 -6.56
CA ASP A 104 -15.79 0.52 -7.81
C ASP A 104 -14.65 0.86 -8.80
N VAL A 105 -13.40 0.87 -8.31
CA VAL A 105 -12.22 1.23 -9.11
C VAL A 105 -11.36 0.01 -9.43
N TYR A 106 -11.37 -1.02 -8.60
CA TYR A 106 -10.51 -2.19 -8.80
C TYR A 106 -10.76 -2.93 -10.12
N GLU A 107 -9.71 -3.20 -10.86
CA GLU A 107 -9.68 -4.20 -11.93
C GLU A 107 -9.46 -5.61 -11.36
N LYS A 108 -8.68 -5.69 -10.25
CA LYS A 108 -8.43 -6.92 -9.50
C LYS A 108 -8.38 -6.61 -8.01
N GLU A 109 -9.16 -7.33 -7.22
CA GLU A 109 -9.10 -7.29 -5.75
C GLU A 109 -8.02 -8.24 -5.21
N MET A 110 -7.36 -7.87 -4.14
CA MET A 110 -6.36 -8.66 -3.42
C MET A 110 -6.95 -9.16 -2.11
N ASP A 111 -7.69 -10.26 -2.13
CA ASP A 111 -8.34 -10.84 -0.95
C ASP A 111 -7.35 -11.17 0.18
N ALA A 112 -6.13 -11.56 -0.18
CA ALA A 112 -5.09 -11.87 0.78
C ALA A 112 -4.68 -10.65 1.63
N PHE A 113 -4.80 -9.42 1.12
CA PHE A 113 -4.50 -8.21 1.89
C PHE A 113 -5.45 -8.06 3.09
N SER A 114 -6.76 -8.21 2.87
CA SER A 114 -7.77 -8.18 3.92
C SER A 114 -7.53 -9.27 4.97
N THR A 115 -7.20 -10.48 4.52
CA THR A 115 -6.90 -11.63 5.38
C THR A 115 -5.68 -11.36 6.25
N LEU A 116 -4.55 -10.93 5.66
CA LEU A 116 -3.32 -10.62 6.39
C LEU A 116 -3.53 -9.48 7.37
N PHE A 117 -4.24 -8.42 6.97
CA PHE A 117 -4.55 -7.32 7.87
C PHE A 117 -5.37 -7.79 9.09
N THR A 118 -6.35 -8.66 8.90
CA THR A 118 -7.13 -9.26 10.00
C THR A 118 -6.22 -10.09 10.91
N MET A 119 -5.33 -10.91 10.35
CA MET A 119 -4.39 -11.74 11.12
C MET A 119 -3.46 -10.92 12.01
N ILE A 120 -2.92 -9.80 11.51
CA ILE A 120 -2.05 -8.93 12.32
C ILE A 120 -2.82 -8.09 13.33
N SER A 121 -4.08 -7.79 13.06
CA SER A 121 -4.94 -7.02 13.95
C SER A 121 -5.48 -7.85 15.11
N PHE A 122 -5.85 -9.12 14.87
CA PHE A 122 -6.48 -9.97 15.87
C PHE A 122 -5.67 -10.12 17.17
N PRO A 123 -4.36 -10.35 17.17
CA PRO A 123 -3.56 -10.43 18.39
C PRO A 123 -3.54 -9.13 19.20
N LYS A 124 -3.81 -7.98 18.57
CA LYS A 124 -3.73 -6.64 19.18
C LYS A 124 -5.06 -6.16 19.73
N VAL A 125 -6.15 -6.42 19.00
CA VAL A 125 -7.49 -5.91 19.33
C VAL A 125 -8.53 -7.02 19.61
N GLY A 126 -8.13 -8.28 19.54
CA GLY A 126 -8.99 -9.42 19.80
C GLY A 126 -10.16 -9.49 18.84
N MET A 127 -11.34 -9.86 19.38
CA MET A 127 -12.57 -10.00 18.59
C MET A 127 -13.04 -8.70 17.94
N SER A 128 -12.56 -7.53 18.38
CA SER A 128 -12.89 -6.26 17.71
C SER A 128 -12.40 -6.20 16.26
N ALA A 129 -11.43 -7.04 15.87
CA ALA A 129 -10.95 -7.17 14.50
C ALA A 129 -12.08 -7.51 13.51
N VAL A 130 -13.17 -8.16 13.95
CA VAL A 130 -14.32 -8.49 13.10
C VAL A 130 -15.02 -7.24 12.51
N GLN A 131 -14.90 -6.09 13.18
CA GLN A 131 -15.49 -4.82 12.72
C GLN A 131 -14.55 -4.01 11.83
N SER A 132 -13.29 -4.42 11.71
CA SER A 132 -12.30 -3.73 10.90
C SER A 132 -12.34 -4.24 9.47
N ARG A 133 -12.58 -3.33 8.52
CA ARG A 133 -12.48 -3.66 7.10
C ARG A 133 -11.24 -3.00 6.53
N ALA A 134 -10.43 -3.79 5.83
CA ALA A 134 -9.34 -3.33 4.99
C ALA A 134 -9.46 -4.03 3.64
N CYS A 135 -9.08 -3.37 2.57
CA CYS A 135 -9.05 -3.99 1.24
C CYS A 135 -7.85 -3.51 0.44
N GLY A 136 -7.47 -4.28 -0.55
CA GLY A 136 -6.41 -3.95 -1.50
C GLY A 136 -6.78 -4.41 -2.89
N GLY A 137 -6.28 -3.73 -3.90
CA GLY A 137 -6.52 -4.05 -5.30
C GLY A 137 -5.59 -3.32 -6.24
N VAL A 138 -5.81 -3.57 -7.52
CA VAL A 138 -5.06 -2.96 -8.62
C VAL A 138 -6.02 -2.35 -9.61
N ALA A 139 -5.72 -1.15 -10.08
CA ALA A 139 -6.40 -0.50 -11.19
C ALA A 139 -5.41 0.35 -11.99
N ASN A 140 -5.46 0.21 -13.32
CA ASN A 140 -4.64 0.97 -14.27
C ASN A 140 -3.13 1.04 -13.89
N GLY A 141 -2.57 -0.08 -13.42
CA GLY A 141 -1.16 -0.17 -13.05
C GLY A 141 -0.81 0.41 -11.67
N THR A 142 -1.79 0.90 -10.90
CA THR A 142 -1.63 1.46 -9.56
C THR A 142 -2.15 0.49 -8.51
N TYR A 143 -1.42 0.30 -7.41
CA TYR A 143 -1.93 -0.39 -6.24
C TYR A 143 -2.77 0.53 -5.36
N LEU A 144 -3.89 0.05 -4.87
CA LEU A 144 -4.83 0.79 -4.05
C LEU A 144 -5.14 0.01 -2.77
N PHE A 145 -4.93 0.65 -1.61
CA PHE A 145 -5.20 0.06 -0.30
C PHE A 145 -6.12 0.95 0.52
N ALA A 146 -7.09 0.35 1.21
CA ALA A 146 -7.93 1.04 2.18
C ALA A 146 -7.71 0.45 3.58
N LEU A 147 -7.49 1.32 4.56
CA LEU A 147 -7.17 0.99 5.94
C LEU A 147 -8.16 1.64 6.91
N PRO A 148 -8.40 1.04 8.09
CA PRO A 148 -9.17 1.69 9.13
C PRO A 148 -8.60 3.04 9.56
N GLY A 149 -9.47 3.96 10.00
CA GLY A 149 -9.15 5.36 10.29
C GLY A 149 -8.39 5.61 11.60
N SER A 150 -7.74 4.62 12.17
CA SER A 150 -6.94 4.78 13.40
C SER A 150 -5.44 4.82 13.09
N PRO A 151 -4.64 5.65 13.78
CA PRO A 151 -3.19 5.65 13.63
C PRO A 151 -2.55 4.28 13.89
N GLY A 152 -3.10 3.50 14.83
CA GLY A 152 -2.65 2.14 15.12
C GLY A 152 -2.82 1.19 13.94
N ALA A 153 -4.00 1.19 13.30
CA ALA A 153 -4.26 0.37 12.12
C ALA A 153 -3.37 0.75 10.94
N CYS A 154 -3.15 2.06 10.71
CA CYS A 154 -2.22 2.54 9.68
C CYS A 154 -0.79 2.09 9.94
N LYS A 155 -0.35 2.17 11.21
CA LYS A 155 0.95 1.68 11.65
C LYS A 155 1.11 0.20 11.36
N ASP A 156 0.14 -0.61 11.79
CA ASP A 156 0.20 -2.06 11.66
C ASP A 156 0.22 -2.50 10.20
N ALA A 157 -0.65 -1.92 9.36
CA ALA A 157 -0.68 -2.22 7.94
C ALA A 157 0.64 -1.84 7.24
N TRP A 158 1.20 -0.69 7.59
CA TRP A 158 2.46 -0.25 7.02
C TRP A 158 3.62 -1.13 7.50
N ASP A 159 3.82 -1.22 8.81
CA ASP A 159 5.02 -1.83 9.40
C ASP A 159 5.10 -3.35 9.12
N GLU A 160 3.94 -4.04 9.00
CA GLU A 160 3.91 -5.49 8.88
C GLU A 160 3.57 -6.01 7.47
N ILE A 161 2.98 -5.18 6.59
CA ILE A 161 2.61 -5.61 5.23
C ILE A 161 3.23 -4.69 4.18
N LEU A 162 2.87 -3.40 4.19
CA LEU A 162 3.14 -2.53 3.05
C LEU A 162 4.62 -2.20 2.93
N SER A 163 5.33 -1.89 4.02
CA SER A 163 6.76 -1.60 3.98
C SER A 163 7.58 -2.77 3.43
N VAL A 164 7.14 -4.00 3.70
CA VAL A 164 7.78 -5.22 3.20
C VAL A 164 7.50 -5.43 1.72
N GLN A 165 6.23 -5.29 1.32
CA GLN A 165 5.80 -5.54 -0.06
C GLN A 165 6.16 -4.41 -1.03
N LEU A 166 6.39 -3.20 -0.54
CA LEU A 166 6.83 -2.05 -1.33
C LEU A 166 8.36 -1.91 -1.37
N ASP A 167 9.11 -2.81 -0.75
CA ASP A 167 10.57 -2.86 -0.86
C ASP A 167 10.99 -3.85 -1.95
N TYR A 168 11.59 -3.33 -3.05
CA TYR A 168 12.10 -4.17 -4.15
C TYR A 168 13.12 -5.22 -3.71
N ARG A 169 13.81 -4.99 -2.59
CA ARG A 169 14.84 -5.90 -2.06
C ARG A 169 14.23 -7.14 -1.37
N HIS A 170 12.94 -7.06 -0.99
CA HIS A 170 12.27 -8.17 -0.30
C HIS A 170 12.08 -9.37 -1.22
N GLY A 171 12.36 -10.57 -0.72
CA GLY A 171 12.13 -11.85 -1.39
C GLY A 171 11.20 -12.76 -0.59
N PRO A 172 10.56 -13.75 -1.24
CA PRO A 172 10.76 -14.20 -2.63
C PRO A 172 10.05 -13.36 -3.69
N CYS A 173 9.07 -12.52 -3.33
CA CYS A 173 8.33 -11.64 -4.23
C CYS A 173 7.87 -10.38 -3.49
N ASN A 174 7.67 -9.30 -4.24
CA ASN A 174 7.20 -8.02 -3.73
C ASN A 174 6.37 -7.30 -4.80
N PHE A 175 5.59 -6.29 -4.40
CA PHE A 175 4.74 -5.54 -5.33
C PHE A 175 5.54 -4.72 -6.36
N VAL A 176 6.72 -4.21 -5.97
CA VAL A 176 7.55 -3.38 -6.85
C VAL A 176 8.03 -4.16 -8.06
N GLU A 177 8.39 -5.43 -7.88
CA GLU A 177 8.83 -6.33 -8.95
C GLU A 177 7.72 -6.58 -9.98
N ILE A 178 6.45 -6.48 -9.57
CA ILE A 178 5.28 -6.76 -10.42
C ILE A 178 4.83 -5.51 -11.20
N PHE A 179 5.16 -4.28 -10.77
CA PHE A 179 4.71 -3.04 -11.44
C PHE A 179 4.80 -3.07 -12.97
N PRO A 180 5.92 -3.48 -13.60
CA PRO A 180 6.02 -3.47 -15.07
C PRO A 180 5.04 -4.40 -15.77
N ARG A 181 4.44 -5.35 -15.03
CA ARG A 181 3.56 -6.39 -15.54
C ARG A 181 2.08 -6.16 -15.25
N LEU A 182 1.73 -5.20 -14.40
CA LEU A 182 0.33 -4.94 -14.03
C LEU A 182 -0.54 -4.68 -15.26
N GLU A 183 0.00 -4.03 -16.27
CA GLU A 183 -0.69 -3.68 -17.50
C GLU A 183 -0.20 -4.48 -18.74
N GLU A 184 0.46 -5.63 -18.55
CA GLU A 184 0.99 -6.41 -19.68
C GLU A 184 -0.09 -6.84 -20.69
N HIS A 185 -1.34 -7.00 -20.23
CA HIS A 185 -2.49 -7.32 -21.09
C HIS A 185 -2.84 -6.21 -22.09
N LYS A 186 -2.55 -4.95 -21.78
CA LYS A 186 -2.76 -3.81 -22.69
C LYS A 186 -1.69 -3.73 -23.79
N ARG A 187 -0.54 -4.38 -23.60
CA ARG A 187 0.59 -4.40 -24.54
C ARG A 187 0.57 -5.59 -25.49
N ARG A 188 -0.19 -6.63 -25.17
CA ARG A 188 -0.37 -7.81 -26.02
C ARG A 188 -1.54 -7.55 -26.99
N LYS A 189 -1.23 -6.96 -28.17
CA LYS A 189 -2.09 -6.98 -29.37
C LYS A 189 -1.58 -8.01 -30.32
#